data_c96f2fb46312840647f5996fb1a31020
#
_entry.id   c96f2fb46312840647f5996fb1a31020
#
_cell.length_a   1.000
_cell.length_b   1.000
_cell.length_c   1.000
_cell.angle_alpha   90.00
_cell.angle_beta   90.00
_cell.angle_gamma   90.00
#
_symmetry.space_group_name_H-M   'P 1'
#
loop_
_entity.id
_entity.type
_entity.pdbx_description
1 polymer ?
#
loop_
_entity_poly.entity_id
_entity_poly.type
_entity_poly.pdbx_seq_one_letter_code
_entity_poly.pdbx_strand_id
1 'polypeptide(L)'
;MKKDSKKQIDWTITLVPLGIVVALSVLFFFMPEQSNAILSQIRFFFGDTFGTYSLVIGLGVFLLSIYIAMSKYGDIVLGGKDEKPKYSFFAWGSMMFTCGLAADILFYSFSEWVMYASDPHIAELGSIQEWAGVFPMFHWSFIPWGFYLVLAAAFGFMLHVRKRERQKYSEACRPLLGKHTDGLAGKIIDLLAVFALLAGTATTFSVATPLMAEVVSE
;
A
#
# COMPACT_ATOMS: atom_id res chain seq x y z
N MET A 1 -22.48 30.88 -8.77
CA MET A 1 -23.19 29.68 -9.27
C MET A 1 -22.31 28.47 -9.02
N LYS A 2 -22.59 27.68 -7.97
CA LYS A 2 -21.95 26.36 -7.78
C LYS A 2 -22.52 25.45 -8.87
N LYS A 3 -21.67 25.07 -9.80
CA LYS A 3 -21.99 24.04 -10.80
C LYS A 3 -22.08 22.74 -10.01
N ASP A 4 -23.28 22.19 -9.86
CA ASP A 4 -23.49 20.85 -9.31
C ASP A 4 -22.65 19.87 -10.14
N SER A 5 -21.49 19.53 -9.63
CA SER A 5 -20.73 18.41 -10.18
C SER A 5 -21.49 17.14 -9.80
N LYS A 6 -22.39 16.70 -10.66
CA LYS A 6 -22.96 15.36 -10.56
C LYS A 6 -21.79 14.41 -10.36
N LYS A 7 -21.76 13.73 -9.21
CA LYS A 7 -20.80 12.67 -8.90
C LYS A 7 -20.97 11.60 -9.99
N GLN A 8 -20.15 11.65 -11.02
CA GLN A 8 -20.17 10.66 -12.08
C GLN A 8 -19.32 9.48 -11.63
N ILE A 9 -19.94 8.32 -11.53
CA ILE A 9 -19.24 7.06 -11.29
C ILE A 9 -18.41 6.75 -12.54
N ASP A 10 -17.13 6.50 -12.35
CA ASP A 10 -16.26 6.01 -13.41
C ASP A 10 -16.44 4.49 -13.53
N TRP A 11 -17.37 4.10 -14.38
CA TRP A 11 -17.75 2.71 -14.56
C TRP A 11 -16.58 1.81 -14.99
N THR A 12 -15.63 2.33 -15.75
CA THR A 12 -14.44 1.54 -16.14
C THR A 12 -13.61 1.17 -14.92
N ILE A 13 -13.33 2.15 -14.05
CA ILE A 13 -12.53 1.93 -12.83
C ILE A 13 -13.30 1.10 -11.79
N THR A 14 -14.62 1.06 -11.86
CA THR A 14 -15.45 0.26 -10.95
C THR A 14 -15.63 -1.16 -11.47
N LEU A 15 -16.04 -1.33 -12.71
CA LEU A 15 -16.46 -2.65 -13.24
C LEU A 15 -15.28 -3.53 -13.64
N VAL A 16 -14.18 -2.97 -14.15
CA VAL A 16 -13.02 -3.77 -14.57
C VAL A 16 -12.39 -4.50 -13.39
N PRO A 17 -12.02 -3.83 -12.28
CA PRO A 17 -11.50 -4.53 -11.11
C PRO A 17 -12.50 -5.50 -10.50
N LEU A 18 -13.76 -5.12 -10.37
CA LEU A 18 -14.81 -6.02 -9.85
C LEU A 18 -14.94 -7.29 -10.68
N GLY A 19 -14.99 -7.16 -12.01
CA GLY A 19 -15.10 -8.30 -12.91
C GLY A 19 -13.88 -9.23 -12.80
N ILE A 20 -12.68 -8.68 -12.69
CA ILE A 20 -11.44 -9.47 -12.53
C ILE A 20 -11.45 -10.18 -11.17
N VAL A 21 -11.81 -9.51 -10.08
CA VAL A 21 -11.88 -10.15 -8.74
C VAL A 21 -12.88 -11.29 -8.74
N VAL A 22 -14.08 -11.09 -9.31
CA VAL A 22 -15.10 -12.16 -9.42
C VAL A 22 -14.57 -13.31 -10.28
N ALA A 23 -13.97 -13.03 -11.42
CA ALA A 23 -13.40 -14.06 -12.30
C ALA A 23 -12.29 -14.87 -11.60
N LEU A 24 -11.38 -14.20 -10.90
CA LEU A 24 -10.32 -14.85 -10.12
C LEU A 24 -10.90 -15.67 -8.97
N SER A 25 -11.91 -15.19 -8.26
CA SER A 25 -12.56 -15.92 -7.17
C SER A 25 -13.21 -17.21 -7.68
N VAL A 26 -13.90 -17.14 -8.82
CA VAL A 26 -14.49 -18.31 -9.47
C VAL A 26 -13.41 -19.31 -9.90
N LEU A 27 -12.33 -18.81 -10.51
CA LEU A 27 -11.21 -19.65 -10.96
C LEU A 27 -10.52 -20.35 -9.78
N PHE A 28 -10.26 -19.63 -8.68
CA PHE A 28 -9.65 -20.20 -7.48
C PHE A 28 -10.54 -21.24 -6.80
N PHE A 29 -11.86 -21.05 -6.87
CA PHE A 29 -12.82 -22.00 -6.32
C PHE A 29 -12.86 -23.32 -7.11
N PHE A 30 -12.84 -23.25 -8.44
CA PHE A 30 -12.93 -24.44 -9.30
C PHE A 30 -11.59 -25.10 -9.61
N MET A 31 -10.47 -24.36 -9.53
CA MET A 31 -9.13 -24.83 -9.90
C MET A 31 -8.07 -24.43 -8.84
N PRO A 32 -8.21 -24.88 -7.58
CA PRO A 32 -7.35 -24.41 -6.49
C PRO A 32 -5.87 -24.77 -6.69
N GLU A 33 -5.55 -25.98 -7.14
CA GLU A 33 -4.17 -26.43 -7.31
C GLU A 33 -3.44 -25.66 -8.41
N GLN A 34 -4.06 -25.50 -9.58
CA GLN A 34 -3.48 -24.76 -10.70
C GLN A 34 -3.32 -23.29 -10.36
N SER A 35 -4.31 -22.73 -9.66
CA SER A 35 -4.27 -21.34 -9.21
C SER A 35 -3.13 -21.10 -8.22
N ASN A 36 -2.93 -22.00 -7.26
CA ASN A 36 -1.81 -21.93 -6.31
C ASN A 36 -0.45 -22.05 -7.02
N ALA A 37 -0.33 -22.93 -8.00
CA ALA A 37 0.90 -23.06 -8.78
C ALA A 37 1.25 -21.78 -9.54
N ILE A 38 0.26 -21.16 -10.21
CA ILE A 38 0.43 -19.91 -10.94
C ILE A 38 0.78 -18.76 -9.98
N LEU A 39 0.07 -18.66 -8.86
CA LEU A 39 0.34 -17.63 -7.85
C LEU A 39 1.75 -17.75 -7.25
N SER A 40 2.22 -18.98 -7.01
CA SER A 40 3.58 -19.23 -6.53
C SER A 40 4.63 -18.78 -7.54
N GLN A 41 4.42 -19.02 -8.85
CA GLN A 41 5.30 -18.54 -9.90
C GLN A 41 5.33 -17.02 -9.99
N ILE A 42 4.17 -16.36 -9.90
CA ILE A 42 4.05 -14.92 -9.89
C ILE A 42 4.77 -14.33 -8.65
N ARG A 43 4.56 -14.93 -7.48
CA ARG A 43 5.23 -14.53 -6.25
C ARG A 43 6.75 -14.66 -6.38
N PHE A 44 7.25 -15.78 -6.89
CA PHE A 44 8.67 -16.00 -7.12
C PHE A 44 9.25 -14.96 -8.09
N PHE A 45 8.56 -14.69 -9.19
CA PHE A 45 9.01 -13.70 -10.15
C PHE A 45 9.15 -12.30 -9.53
N PHE A 46 8.16 -11.82 -8.78
CA PHE A 46 8.21 -10.51 -8.17
C PHE A 46 9.08 -10.44 -6.90
N GLY A 47 9.10 -11.52 -6.11
CA GLY A 47 9.89 -11.57 -4.87
C GLY A 47 11.38 -11.81 -5.11
N ASP A 48 11.70 -12.79 -5.93
CA ASP A 48 13.08 -13.22 -6.15
C ASP A 48 13.72 -12.56 -7.37
N THR A 49 13.12 -12.71 -8.55
CA THR A 49 13.69 -12.17 -9.80
C THR A 49 13.75 -10.64 -9.78
N PHE A 50 12.69 -9.99 -9.31
CA PHE A 50 12.62 -8.53 -9.17
C PHE A 50 13.00 -8.02 -7.77
N GLY A 51 13.43 -8.88 -6.86
CA GLY A 51 13.73 -8.53 -5.46
C GLY A 51 14.77 -7.41 -5.35
N THR A 52 15.89 -7.54 -6.04
CA THR A 52 16.95 -6.51 -6.05
C THR A 52 16.45 -5.16 -6.55
N TYR A 53 15.63 -5.14 -7.61
CA TYR A 53 15.03 -3.91 -8.14
C TYR A 53 14.09 -3.26 -7.11
N SER A 54 13.28 -4.05 -6.43
CA SER A 54 12.39 -3.57 -5.37
C SER A 54 13.15 -2.97 -4.19
N LEU A 55 14.29 -3.59 -3.80
CA LEU A 55 15.17 -3.06 -2.75
C LEU A 55 15.80 -1.72 -3.14
N VAL A 56 16.30 -1.60 -4.37
CA VAL A 56 16.88 -0.34 -4.88
C VAL A 56 15.84 0.77 -4.91
N ILE A 57 14.62 0.49 -5.39
CA ILE A 57 13.52 1.46 -5.37
C ILE A 57 13.16 1.82 -3.93
N GLY A 58 13.04 0.83 -3.04
CA GLY A 58 12.73 1.04 -1.63
C GLY A 58 13.72 1.97 -0.95
N LEU A 59 15.01 1.73 -1.15
CA LEU A 59 16.06 2.63 -0.67
C LEU A 59 15.94 4.03 -1.28
N GLY A 60 15.71 4.12 -2.59
CA GLY A 60 15.54 5.40 -3.28
C GLY A 60 14.36 6.21 -2.73
N VAL A 61 13.22 5.56 -2.50
CA VAL A 61 12.01 6.18 -1.93
C VAL A 61 12.24 6.62 -0.49
N PHE A 62 12.96 5.81 0.30
CA PHE A 62 13.34 6.18 1.66
C PHE A 62 14.25 7.42 1.68
N LEU A 63 15.30 7.45 0.87
CA LEU A 63 16.19 8.61 0.75
C LEU A 63 15.45 9.84 0.23
N LEU A 64 14.51 9.68 -0.70
CA LEU A 64 13.64 10.75 -1.18
C LEU A 64 12.77 11.31 -0.06
N SER A 65 12.22 10.46 0.81
CA SER A 65 11.43 10.88 1.98
C SER A 65 12.26 11.77 2.92
N ILE A 66 13.50 11.37 3.21
CA ILE A 66 14.44 12.15 4.01
C ILE A 66 14.75 13.49 3.32
N TYR A 67 15.04 13.46 2.02
CA TYR A 67 15.32 14.67 1.25
C TYR A 67 14.13 15.65 1.30
N ILE A 68 12.91 15.18 1.12
CA ILE A 68 11.71 16.03 1.21
C ILE A 68 11.61 16.65 2.60
N ALA A 69 11.77 15.85 3.65
CA ALA A 69 11.66 16.32 5.04
C ALA A 69 12.73 17.35 5.41
N MET A 70 13.96 17.18 4.94
CA MET A 70 15.11 18.04 5.30
C MET A 70 15.31 19.23 4.33
N SER A 71 14.60 19.26 3.22
CA SER A 71 14.69 20.35 2.23
C SER A 71 13.65 21.44 2.50
N LYS A 72 13.74 22.52 1.72
CA LYS A 72 12.71 23.60 1.70
C LYS A 72 11.28 23.12 1.45
N TYR A 73 11.10 21.88 0.98
CA TYR A 73 9.79 21.29 0.77
C TYR A 73 9.15 20.79 2.06
N GLY A 74 9.95 20.47 3.09
CA GLY A 74 9.47 20.11 4.42
C GLY A 74 8.75 21.25 5.16
N ASP A 75 9.06 22.51 4.81
CA ASP A 75 8.43 23.69 5.40
C ASP A 75 7.08 24.07 4.76
N ILE A 76 6.63 23.32 3.75
CA ILE A 76 5.37 23.61 3.07
C ILE A 76 4.19 23.29 3.99
N VAL A 77 3.45 24.32 4.39
CA VAL A 77 2.23 24.16 5.17
C VAL A 77 1.08 23.71 4.26
N LEU A 78 0.51 22.56 4.58
CA LEU A 78 -0.64 22.03 3.84
C LEU A 78 -1.90 22.86 4.16
N GLY A 79 -2.53 23.42 3.13
CA GLY A 79 -3.72 24.27 3.26
C GLY A 79 -3.45 25.75 3.02
N GLY A 80 -2.48 26.35 3.66
CA GLY A 80 -2.09 27.75 3.52
C GLY A 80 -1.20 28.21 4.68
N LYS A 81 -0.59 29.39 4.56
CA LYS A 81 0.38 29.88 5.55
C LYS A 81 -0.20 30.06 6.96
N ASP A 82 -1.49 30.37 7.06
CA ASP A 82 -2.20 30.63 8.32
C ASP A 82 -3.08 29.45 8.76
N GLU A 83 -3.01 28.32 8.05
CA GLU A 83 -3.80 27.14 8.36
C GLU A 83 -3.32 26.51 9.66
N LYS A 84 -4.27 26.24 10.57
CA LYS A 84 -3.99 25.59 11.85
C LYS A 84 -4.33 24.10 11.76
N PRO A 85 -3.62 23.24 12.51
CA PRO A 85 -3.96 21.82 12.60
C PRO A 85 -5.43 21.64 13.01
N LYS A 86 -6.18 20.83 12.25
CA LYS A 86 -7.59 20.56 12.50
C LYS A 86 -7.81 19.71 13.76
N TYR A 87 -6.85 18.87 14.08
CA TYR A 87 -6.90 17.92 15.20
C TYR A 87 -5.82 18.25 16.21
N SER A 88 -6.05 17.95 17.49
CA SER A 88 -5.01 17.98 18.51
C SER A 88 -3.93 16.95 18.19
N PHE A 89 -2.73 17.13 18.74
CA PHE A 89 -1.62 16.18 18.55
C PHE A 89 -2.00 14.77 18.99
N PHE A 90 -2.71 14.64 20.12
CA PHE A 90 -3.18 13.35 20.61
C PHE A 90 -4.19 12.69 19.66
N ALA A 91 -5.20 13.45 19.19
CA ALA A 91 -6.19 12.92 18.27
C ALA A 91 -5.57 12.50 16.93
N TRP A 92 -4.63 13.31 16.40
CA TRP A 92 -3.88 12.96 15.20
C TRP A 92 -3.02 11.71 15.41
N GLY A 93 -2.27 11.65 16.52
CA GLY A 93 -1.44 10.49 16.86
C GLY A 93 -2.27 9.21 17.01
N SER A 94 -3.44 9.29 17.67
CA SER A 94 -4.35 8.15 17.81
C SER A 94 -4.89 7.66 16.46
N MET A 95 -5.24 8.58 15.55
CA MET A 95 -5.68 8.21 14.20
C MET A 95 -4.55 7.52 13.41
N MET A 96 -3.32 8.03 13.49
CA MET A 96 -2.16 7.42 12.84
C MET A 96 -1.85 6.04 13.41
N PHE A 97 -1.89 5.92 14.73
CA PHE A 97 -1.68 4.66 15.43
C PHE A 97 -2.71 3.60 15.02
N THR A 98 -4.00 3.92 15.06
CA THR A 98 -5.06 2.98 14.65
C THR A 98 -5.05 2.65 13.17
N CYS A 99 -4.64 3.58 12.33
CA CYS A 99 -4.47 3.32 10.89
C CYS A 99 -3.28 2.39 10.61
N GLY A 100 -2.20 2.49 11.41
CA GLY A 100 -1.03 1.63 11.28
C GLY A 100 -1.20 0.25 11.93
N LEU A 101 -1.99 0.14 13.00
CA LEU A 101 -2.31 -1.12 13.67
C LEU A 101 -3.46 -1.85 12.96
N ALA A 102 -3.23 -2.18 11.71
CA ALA A 102 -4.13 -3.08 10.99
C ALA A 102 -4.02 -4.52 11.51
N ALA A 103 -5.00 -5.36 11.17
CA ALA A 103 -4.99 -6.78 11.52
C ALA A 103 -3.70 -7.50 11.11
N ASP A 104 -3.11 -7.09 9.98
CA ASP A 104 -1.85 -7.62 9.49
C ASP A 104 -0.70 -7.42 10.48
N ILE A 105 -0.50 -6.20 11.01
CA ILE A 105 0.56 -5.93 11.99
C ILE A 105 0.36 -6.76 13.24
N LEU A 106 -0.87 -6.84 13.75
CA LEU A 106 -1.17 -7.64 14.93
C LEU A 106 -0.88 -9.12 14.71
N PHE A 107 -1.28 -9.68 13.58
CA PHE A 107 -1.03 -11.07 13.24
C PHE A 107 0.46 -11.35 13.08
N TYR A 108 1.15 -10.57 12.26
CA TYR A 108 2.57 -10.79 11.95
C TYR A 108 3.49 -10.53 13.15
N SER A 109 3.14 -9.63 14.07
CA SER A 109 3.94 -9.41 15.27
C SER A 109 4.10 -10.67 16.13
N PHE A 110 3.15 -11.61 16.06
CA PHE A 110 3.21 -12.88 16.79
C PHE A 110 3.70 -14.05 15.94
N SER A 111 3.45 -14.04 14.63
CA SER A 111 3.69 -15.20 13.77
C SER A 111 4.94 -15.09 12.91
N GLU A 112 5.42 -13.89 12.65
CA GLU A 112 6.45 -13.65 11.64
C GLU A 112 7.80 -14.30 11.98
N TRP A 113 8.18 -14.28 13.26
CA TRP A 113 9.38 -14.98 13.72
C TRP A 113 9.34 -16.49 13.37
N VAL A 114 8.21 -17.13 13.61
CA VAL A 114 8.04 -18.57 13.31
C VAL A 114 8.09 -18.82 11.81
N MET A 115 7.51 -17.91 11.00
CA MET A 115 7.54 -18.01 9.54
C MET A 115 8.98 -17.94 9.03
N TYR A 116 9.77 -16.98 9.50
CA TYR A 116 11.19 -16.88 9.12
C TYR A 116 12.03 -18.04 9.69
N ALA A 117 11.78 -18.47 10.91
CA ALA A 117 12.48 -19.63 11.49
C ALA A 117 12.25 -20.93 10.71
N SER A 118 11.14 -21.02 9.98
CA SER A 118 10.80 -22.18 9.14
C SER A 118 11.32 -22.04 7.69
N ASP A 119 11.89 -20.91 7.33
CA ASP A 119 12.40 -20.67 5.97
C ASP A 119 13.80 -21.30 5.82
N PRO A 120 14.00 -22.20 4.85
CA PRO A 120 15.29 -22.85 4.59
C PRO A 120 16.45 -21.84 4.37
N HIS A 121 16.17 -20.72 3.73
CA HIS A 121 17.18 -19.67 3.47
C HIS A 121 17.71 -19.08 4.78
N ILE A 122 16.88 -18.91 5.79
CA ILE A 122 17.31 -18.41 7.11
C ILE A 122 18.30 -19.39 7.76
N ALA A 123 18.08 -20.70 7.63
CA ALA A 123 18.99 -21.71 8.15
C ALA A 123 20.35 -21.69 7.43
N GLU A 124 20.41 -21.30 6.17
CA GLU A 124 21.66 -21.15 5.42
C GLU A 124 22.49 -19.93 5.85
N LEU A 125 21.86 -18.90 6.41
CA LEU A 125 22.53 -17.69 6.89
C LEU A 125 23.27 -17.88 8.21
N GLY A 126 22.95 -18.92 8.98
CA GLY A 126 23.58 -19.23 10.25
C GLY A 126 22.58 -19.49 11.39
N SER A 127 22.66 -18.74 12.50
CA SER A 127 21.77 -18.92 13.63
C SER A 127 20.32 -18.54 13.30
N ILE A 128 19.42 -19.53 13.28
CA ILE A 128 17.98 -19.30 13.06
C ILE A 128 17.44 -18.29 14.09
N GLN A 129 17.85 -18.40 15.35
CA GLN A 129 17.39 -17.51 16.42
C GLN A 129 17.71 -16.04 16.13
N GLU A 130 18.89 -15.76 15.61
CA GLU A 130 19.34 -14.40 15.30
C GLU A 130 18.66 -13.87 14.04
N TRP A 131 18.71 -14.63 12.95
CA TRP A 131 18.22 -14.18 11.67
C TRP A 131 16.68 -14.08 11.61
N ALA A 132 15.97 -15.06 12.15
CA ALA A 132 14.51 -14.99 12.23
C ALA A 132 14.01 -13.83 13.10
N GLY A 133 14.83 -13.34 14.04
CA GLY A 133 14.53 -12.13 14.81
C GLY A 133 14.83 -10.83 14.06
N VAL A 134 15.81 -10.84 13.15
CA VAL A 134 16.22 -9.65 12.39
C VAL A 134 15.29 -9.37 11.21
N PHE A 135 14.85 -10.39 10.48
CA PHE A 135 14.04 -10.22 9.27
C PHE A 135 12.71 -9.48 9.48
N PRO A 136 11.94 -9.71 10.54
CA PRO A 136 10.76 -8.92 10.86
C PRO A 136 11.07 -7.43 11.05
N MET A 137 12.24 -7.10 11.66
CA MET A 137 12.66 -5.71 11.81
C MET A 137 12.94 -5.04 10.46
N PHE A 138 13.47 -5.77 9.47
CA PHE A 138 13.60 -5.27 8.11
C PHE A 138 12.25 -5.10 7.42
N HIS A 139 11.37 -6.07 7.54
CA HIS A 139 10.03 -6.03 6.92
C HIS A 139 9.23 -4.80 7.39
N TRP A 140 9.30 -4.47 8.68
CA TRP A 140 8.61 -3.31 9.27
C TRP A 140 9.49 -2.07 9.43
N SER A 141 10.64 -2.03 8.76
CA SER A 141 11.60 -0.93 8.81
C SER A 141 11.13 0.32 8.08
N PHE A 142 11.98 1.34 8.09
CA PHE A 142 11.74 2.62 7.42
C PHE A 142 11.55 2.51 5.90
N ILE A 143 12.08 1.48 5.25
CA ILE A 143 12.00 1.32 3.79
C ILE A 143 10.54 1.13 3.32
N PRO A 144 9.75 0.17 3.81
CA PRO A 144 8.33 0.05 3.50
C PRO A 144 7.54 1.32 3.84
N TRP A 145 7.79 1.90 4.98
CA TRP A 145 7.15 3.16 5.39
C TRP A 145 7.52 4.34 4.48
N GLY A 146 8.68 4.31 3.86
CA GLY A 146 9.10 5.30 2.86
C GLY A 146 8.14 5.37 1.68
N PHE A 147 7.67 4.25 1.16
CA PHE A 147 6.65 4.21 0.11
C PHE A 147 5.37 4.90 0.53
N TYR A 148 4.90 4.64 1.74
CA TYR A 148 3.72 5.28 2.31
C TYR A 148 3.92 6.80 2.44
N LEU A 149 5.04 7.24 2.98
CA LEU A 149 5.33 8.65 3.23
C LEU A 149 5.39 9.47 1.94
N VAL A 150 6.04 8.96 0.89
CA VAL A 150 6.12 9.66 -0.42
C VAL A 150 4.73 9.80 -1.04
N LEU A 151 3.91 8.75 -1.00
CA LEU A 151 2.53 8.81 -1.48
C LEU A 151 1.70 9.79 -0.66
N ALA A 152 1.80 9.75 0.67
CA ALA A 152 1.10 10.68 1.56
C ALA A 152 1.51 12.14 1.29
N ALA A 153 2.80 12.41 1.09
CA ALA A 153 3.31 13.73 0.73
C ALA A 153 2.77 14.20 -0.63
N ALA A 154 2.79 13.35 -1.64
CA ALA A 154 2.28 13.66 -2.98
C ALA A 154 0.78 13.99 -2.95
N PHE A 155 -0.03 13.17 -2.27
CA PHE A 155 -1.47 13.41 -2.12
C PHE A 155 -1.76 14.63 -1.24
N GLY A 156 -1.07 14.79 -0.13
CA GLY A 156 -1.19 15.95 0.74
C GLY A 156 -0.93 17.25 -0.02
N PHE A 157 0.15 17.30 -0.81
CA PHE A 157 0.46 18.45 -1.65
C PHE A 157 -0.59 18.68 -2.74
N MET A 158 -1.01 17.62 -3.43
CA MET A 158 -2.04 17.70 -4.47
C MET A 158 -3.36 18.25 -3.93
N LEU A 159 -3.83 17.74 -2.82
CA LEU A 159 -5.14 18.06 -2.26
C LEU A 159 -5.13 19.42 -1.55
N HIS A 160 -4.13 19.68 -0.72
CA HIS A 160 -4.13 20.83 0.18
C HIS A 160 -3.37 22.04 -0.36
N VAL A 161 -2.32 21.85 -1.14
CA VAL A 161 -1.55 22.98 -1.72
C VAL A 161 -2.08 23.32 -3.11
N ARG A 162 -2.22 22.31 -3.99
CA ARG A 162 -2.75 22.52 -5.35
C ARG A 162 -4.28 22.55 -5.41
N LYS A 163 -4.97 22.23 -4.32
CA LYS A 163 -6.43 22.26 -4.18
C LYS A 163 -7.16 21.51 -5.30
N ARG A 164 -6.62 20.33 -5.66
CA ARG A 164 -7.25 19.45 -6.65
C ARG A 164 -8.42 18.72 -6.03
N GLU A 165 -9.57 18.71 -6.71
CA GLU A 165 -10.81 18.10 -6.20
C GLU A 165 -10.86 16.59 -6.41
N ARG A 166 -10.13 16.08 -7.42
CA ARG A 166 -10.14 14.66 -7.76
C ARG A 166 -9.10 13.90 -6.96
N GLN A 167 -9.56 12.96 -6.15
CA GLN A 167 -8.70 12.06 -5.34
C GLN A 167 -8.32 10.83 -6.15
N LYS A 168 -7.55 11.02 -7.23
CA LYS A 168 -7.05 9.96 -8.11
C LYS A 168 -5.54 9.96 -8.15
N TYR A 169 -4.93 8.78 -8.26
CA TYR A 169 -3.47 8.66 -8.41
C TYR A 169 -2.97 9.33 -9.68
N SER A 170 -3.71 9.18 -10.77
CA SER A 170 -3.43 9.88 -12.02
C SER A 170 -3.39 11.40 -11.86
N GLU A 171 -4.25 11.96 -11.01
CA GLU A 171 -4.26 13.41 -10.75
C GLU A 171 -2.98 13.86 -10.00
N ALA A 172 -2.44 13.03 -9.11
CA ALA A 172 -1.15 13.30 -8.46
C ALA A 172 0.01 13.29 -9.49
N CYS A 173 -0.09 12.48 -10.54
CA CYS A 173 0.88 12.40 -11.64
C CYS A 173 0.71 13.50 -12.70
N ARG A 174 -0.33 14.34 -12.63
CA ARG A 174 -0.62 15.39 -13.62
C ARG A 174 0.55 16.34 -13.90
N PRO A 175 1.38 16.75 -12.93
CA PRO A 175 2.54 17.59 -13.23
C PRO A 175 3.54 16.98 -14.20
N LEU A 176 3.62 15.65 -14.26
CA LEU A 176 4.51 14.89 -15.14
C LEU A 176 3.82 14.53 -16.46
N LEU A 177 2.56 14.08 -16.40
CA LEU A 177 1.82 13.53 -17.54
C LEU A 177 1.01 14.58 -18.32
N GLY A 178 0.78 15.76 -17.73
CA GLY A 178 0.02 16.83 -18.38
C GLY A 178 -1.36 16.36 -18.87
N LYS A 179 -1.64 16.50 -20.17
CA LYS A 179 -2.91 16.10 -20.80
C LYS A 179 -3.14 14.58 -20.82
N HIS A 180 -2.08 13.78 -20.79
CA HIS A 180 -2.17 12.31 -20.81
C HIS A 180 -2.81 11.75 -19.55
N THR A 181 -2.87 12.53 -18.46
CA THR A 181 -3.59 12.19 -17.23
C THR A 181 -5.08 11.89 -17.46
N ASP A 182 -5.71 12.58 -18.38
CA ASP A 182 -7.14 12.38 -18.67
C ASP A 182 -7.39 11.30 -19.74
N GLY A 183 -6.31 10.70 -20.27
CA GLY A 183 -6.32 9.65 -21.30
C GLY A 183 -6.08 8.25 -20.74
N LEU A 184 -5.59 7.38 -21.61
CA LEU A 184 -5.31 5.97 -21.32
C LEU A 184 -4.26 5.80 -20.19
N ALA A 185 -3.20 6.61 -20.20
CA ALA A 185 -2.16 6.56 -19.19
C ALA A 185 -2.71 6.81 -17.78
N GLY A 186 -3.57 7.83 -17.61
CA GLY A 186 -4.22 8.09 -16.33
C GLY A 186 -5.15 6.96 -15.90
N LYS A 187 -5.91 6.37 -16.83
CA LYS A 187 -6.78 5.22 -16.51
C LYS A 187 -5.97 3.99 -16.06
N ILE A 188 -4.84 3.70 -16.71
CA ILE A 188 -3.95 2.61 -16.28
C ILE A 188 -3.43 2.84 -14.88
N ILE A 189 -2.96 4.05 -14.56
CA ILE A 189 -2.47 4.40 -13.21
C ILE A 189 -3.57 4.21 -12.17
N ASP A 190 -4.78 4.71 -12.44
CA ASP A 190 -5.91 4.59 -11.51
C ASP A 190 -6.33 3.12 -11.33
N LEU A 191 -6.34 2.31 -12.40
CA LEU A 191 -6.63 0.88 -12.32
C LEU A 191 -5.57 0.13 -11.50
N LEU A 192 -4.28 0.38 -11.73
CA LEU A 192 -3.20 -0.22 -10.94
C LEU A 192 -3.32 0.13 -9.46
N ALA A 193 -3.66 1.38 -9.15
CA ALA A 193 -3.89 1.80 -7.77
C ALA A 193 -5.09 1.08 -7.13
N VAL A 194 -6.20 0.92 -7.86
CA VAL A 194 -7.37 0.18 -7.35
C VAL A 194 -7.04 -1.30 -7.14
N PHE A 195 -6.30 -1.93 -8.07
CA PHE A 195 -5.85 -3.30 -7.88
C PHE A 195 -4.92 -3.47 -6.67
N ALA A 196 -4.00 -2.53 -6.46
CA ALA A 196 -3.13 -2.55 -5.28
C ALA A 196 -3.93 -2.43 -3.97
N LEU A 197 -4.94 -1.55 -3.92
CA LEU A 197 -5.83 -1.41 -2.78
C LEU A 197 -6.66 -2.68 -2.53
N LEU A 198 -7.20 -3.28 -3.59
CA LEU A 198 -7.96 -4.53 -3.49
C LEU A 198 -7.08 -5.68 -3.01
N ALA A 199 -5.85 -5.80 -3.52
CA ALA A 199 -4.89 -6.82 -3.09
C ALA A 199 -4.53 -6.66 -1.60
N GLY A 200 -4.20 -5.44 -1.16
CA GLY A 200 -3.94 -5.15 0.25
C GLY A 200 -5.14 -5.49 1.15
N THR A 201 -6.36 -5.12 0.73
CA THR A 201 -7.57 -5.45 1.47
C THR A 201 -7.80 -6.97 1.52
N ALA A 202 -7.58 -7.69 0.42
CA ALA A 202 -7.70 -9.13 0.37
C ALA A 202 -6.71 -9.83 1.31
N THR A 203 -5.47 -9.33 1.41
CA THR A 203 -4.47 -9.83 2.37
C THR A 203 -4.96 -9.66 3.81
N THR A 204 -5.45 -8.47 4.18
CA THR A 204 -6.01 -8.22 5.51
C THR A 204 -7.16 -9.17 5.84
N PHE A 205 -8.10 -9.36 4.92
CA PHE A 205 -9.22 -10.28 5.13
C PHE A 205 -8.80 -11.75 5.21
N SER A 206 -7.76 -12.15 4.46
CA SER A 206 -7.24 -13.52 4.51
C SER A 206 -6.70 -13.91 5.89
N VAL A 207 -6.19 -12.93 6.63
CA VAL A 207 -5.68 -13.10 8.01
C VAL A 207 -6.79 -12.91 9.04
N ALA A 208 -7.60 -11.87 8.91
CA ALA A 208 -8.60 -11.50 9.91
C ALA A 208 -9.80 -12.47 9.94
N THR A 209 -10.23 -12.99 8.79
CA THR A 209 -11.43 -13.85 8.71
C THR A 209 -11.28 -15.17 9.47
N PRO A 210 -10.17 -15.93 9.35
CA PRO A 210 -9.98 -17.15 10.14
C PRO A 210 -9.95 -16.87 11.65
N LEU A 211 -9.29 -15.79 12.08
CA LEU A 211 -9.27 -15.38 13.49
C LEU A 211 -10.65 -15.07 14.02
N MET A 212 -11.48 -14.35 13.25
CA MET A 212 -12.86 -14.06 13.62
C MET A 212 -13.70 -15.33 13.69
N ALA A 213 -13.50 -16.28 12.77
CA ALA A 213 -14.21 -17.55 12.78
C ALA A 213 -13.90 -18.36 14.06
N GLU A 214 -12.63 -18.38 14.48
CA GLU A 214 -12.21 -19.05 15.72
C GLU A 214 -12.89 -18.44 16.95
N VAL A 215 -12.83 -17.11 17.09
CA VAL A 215 -13.46 -16.39 18.20
C VAL A 215 -14.98 -16.61 18.28
N VAL A 216 -15.65 -16.78 17.13
CA VAL A 216 -17.11 -17.02 17.11
C VAL A 216 -17.46 -18.49 17.38
N SER A 217 -16.53 -19.43 17.12
CA SER A 217 -16.74 -20.85 17.34
C SER A 217 -16.53 -21.29 18.79
N GLU A 218 -15.83 -20.50 19.61
CA GLU A 218 -15.68 -20.68 21.07
C GLU A 218 -16.90 -20.14 21.85
#